data_f3d274b05d767462af10a1a42f8b4fde
#
_entry.id   f3d274b05d767462af10a1a42f8b4fde
#
_cell.length_a   1.000
_cell.length_b   1.000
_cell.length_c   1.000
_cell.angle_alpha   90.00
_cell.angle_beta   90.00
_cell.angle_gamma   90.00
#
_symmetry.space_group_name_H-M   'P 1'
#
loop_
_entity.id
_entity.type
_entity.pdbx_description
1 polymer ?
#
loop_
_entity_poly.entity_id
_entity_poly.type
_entity_poly.pdbx_seq_one_letter_code
_entity_poly.pdbx_strand_id
1 'polypeptide(L)'
;LDGAALSTMLSILRGFEERDQRVDLFISNYVYEKVYEGTHTAIGYKFALPRKKIFTWDQIGHFRLDQNLLMHSLCYRTDVLRASNLPMPPHTFYVDNIYAYVPLPRCKTMYYADIDLYRYFIGREGQSVNEATMVKRLDQQFRVTRIMMESFHLYGDVESSRLRSYMMG
;
A
#
# COMPACT_ATOMS: atom_id res chain seq x y z
N LEU A 1 12.65 -5.75 -7.10
CA LEU A 1 12.89 -5.70 -5.66
C LEU A 1 14.38 -5.51 -5.41
N ASP A 2 14.72 -4.78 -4.33
CA ASP A 2 16.09 -4.71 -3.83
C ASP A 2 16.39 -5.96 -3.00
N GLY A 3 17.50 -6.65 -3.32
CA GLY A 3 17.82 -7.94 -2.71
C GLY A 3 18.21 -7.85 -1.22
N ALA A 4 18.93 -6.80 -0.82
CA ALA A 4 19.31 -6.58 0.56
C ALA A 4 18.09 -6.17 1.42
N ALA A 5 17.22 -5.30 0.89
CA ALA A 5 15.97 -4.94 1.54
C ALA A 5 15.01 -6.13 1.68
N LEU A 6 14.94 -7.00 0.66
CA LEU A 6 14.15 -8.24 0.73
C LEU A 6 14.68 -9.19 1.82
N SER A 7 15.98 -9.38 1.90
CA SER A 7 16.60 -10.19 2.95
C SER A 7 16.31 -9.64 4.35
N THR A 8 16.36 -8.32 4.51
CA THR A 8 15.99 -7.62 5.75
C THR A 8 14.52 -7.84 6.10
N MET A 9 13.61 -7.68 5.14
CA MET A 9 12.18 -7.94 5.34
C MET A 9 11.94 -9.38 5.80
N LEU A 10 12.53 -10.37 5.12
CA LEU A 10 12.35 -11.78 5.45
C LEU A 10 12.90 -12.09 6.85
N SER A 11 14.03 -11.49 7.24
CA SER A 11 14.58 -11.64 8.60
C SER A 11 13.64 -11.10 9.67
N ILE A 12 13.04 -9.93 9.44
CA ILE A 12 12.06 -9.33 10.34
C ILE A 12 10.81 -10.21 10.48
N LEU A 13 10.28 -10.73 9.37
CA LEU A 13 9.10 -11.58 9.36
C LEU A 13 9.33 -12.90 10.09
N ARG A 14 10.49 -13.56 9.88
CA ARG A 14 10.90 -14.75 10.63
C ARG A 14 10.97 -14.48 12.13
N GLY A 15 11.56 -13.34 12.52
CA GLY A 15 11.62 -12.94 13.92
C GLY A 15 10.25 -12.71 14.56
N PHE A 16 9.22 -12.32 13.80
CA PHE A 16 7.84 -12.28 14.30
C PHE A 16 7.26 -13.67 14.47
N GLU A 17 7.47 -14.56 13.50
CA GLU A 17 7.05 -15.96 13.58
C GLU A 17 7.65 -16.69 14.80
N GLU A 18 8.95 -16.55 15.03
CA GLU A 18 9.66 -17.13 16.16
C GLU A 18 9.15 -16.64 17.52
N ARG A 19 8.60 -15.41 17.58
CA ARG A 19 8.02 -14.82 18.80
C ARG A 19 6.51 -14.96 18.91
N ASP A 20 5.89 -15.72 18.02
CA ASP A 20 4.43 -15.84 17.90
C ASP A 20 3.72 -14.45 17.81
N GLN A 21 4.35 -13.49 17.12
CA GLN A 21 3.83 -12.14 16.94
C GLN A 21 3.12 -12.03 15.59
N ARG A 22 1.84 -11.70 15.64
CA ARG A 22 1.04 -11.51 14.44
C ARG A 22 1.23 -10.11 13.86
N VAL A 23 1.54 -10.04 12.57
CA VAL A 23 1.55 -8.81 11.77
C VAL A 23 0.65 -9.01 10.55
N ASP A 24 -0.40 -8.23 10.44
CA ASP A 24 -1.38 -8.32 9.34
C ASP A 24 -0.90 -7.61 8.09
N LEU A 25 -0.16 -6.50 8.27
CA LEU A 25 0.37 -5.69 7.18
C LEU A 25 1.80 -5.25 7.49
N PHE A 26 2.73 -5.68 6.64
CA PHE A 26 4.10 -5.15 6.60
C PHE A 26 4.16 -4.01 5.58
N ILE A 27 4.70 -2.86 5.98
CA ILE A 27 4.83 -1.66 5.17
C ILE A 27 6.32 -1.36 4.97
N SER A 28 6.72 -1.06 3.75
CA SER A 28 8.08 -0.64 3.39
C SER A 28 8.04 0.64 2.54
N ASN A 29 9.20 1.24 2.32
CA ASN A 29 9.35 2.28 1.30
C ASN A 29 9.33 1.66 -0.10
N TYR A 30 9.13 2.51 -1.10
CA TYR A 30 9.41 2.20 -2.49
C TYR A 30 10.17 3.36 -3.15
N VAL A 31 10.81 3.10 -4.28
CA VAL A 31 11.62 4.06 -4.99
C VAL A 31 11.08 4.23 -6.41
N TYR A 32 10.78 5.46 -6.80
CA TYR A 32 10.58 5.80 -8.20
C TYR A 32 11.93 5.89 -8.91
N GLU A 33 12.16 5.00 -9.85
CA GLU A 33 13.34 4.99 -10.73
C GLU A 33 13.00 5.62 -12.07
N LYS A 34 13.41 6.85 -12.29
CA LYS A 34 13.25 7.53 -13.57
C LYS A 34 14.46 7.22 -14.44
N VAL A 35 14.41 6.11 -15.14
CA VAL A 35 15.57 5.53 -15.88
C VAL A 35 16.15 6.49 -16.90
N TYR A 36 15.30 7.22 -17.63
CA TYR A 36 15.74 8.16 -18.68
C TYR A 36 16.31 9.47 -18.12
N GLU A 37 15.97 9.83 -16.88
CA GLU A 37 16.49 11.01 -16.20
C GLU A 37 17.70 10.68 -15.31
N GLY A 38 18.00 9.40 -15.09
CA GLY A 38 19.05 8.96 -14.18
C GLY A 38 18.81 9.36 -12.72
N THR A 39 17.55 9.65 -12.36
CA THR A 39 17.17 10.09 -11.02
C THR A 39 16.31 9.05 -10.31
N HIS A 40 16.34 9.06 -8.98
CA HIS A 40 15.50 8.22 -8.14
C HIS A 40 14.94 9.02 -6.95
N THR A 41 13.72 8.70 -6.55
CA THR A 41 13.03 9.33 -5.42
C THR A 41 12.44 8.25 -4.53
N ALA A 42 12.94 8.15 -3.29
CA ALA A 42 12.37 7.26 -2.29
C ALA A 42 11.12 7.86 -1.64
N ILE A 43 10.05 7.10 -1.58
CA ILE A 43 8.82 7.42 -0.87
C ILE A 43 8.77 6.56 0.39
N GLY A 44 8.81 7.21 1.53
CA GLY A 44 8.83 6.57 2.83
C GLY A 44 7.86 7.22 3.80
N TYR A 45 7.54 6.51 4.89
CA TYR A 45 6.46 6.86 5.81
C TYR A 45 6.93 7.17 7.24
N LYS A 46 8.21 7.40 7.43
CA LYS A 46 8.86 7.58 8.75
C LYS A 46 8.27 8.69 9.64
N PHE A 47 7.56 9.65 9.06
CA PHE A 47 6.90 10.73 9.81
C PHE A 47 5.43 10.43 10.12
N ALA A 48 4.81 9.50 9.38
CA ALA A 48 3.42 9.11 9.55
C ALA A 48 3.28 7.78 10.31
N LEU A 49 4.25 6.87 10.21
CA LEU A 49 4.17 5.54 10.80
C LEU A 49 5.19 5.31 11.91
N PRO A 50 4.79 4.63 13.01
CA PRO A 50 5.73 4.19 14.04
C PRO A 50 6.76 3.22 13.46
N ARG A 51 8.03 3.38 13.86
CA ARG A 51 9.14 2.53 13.43
C ARG A 51 9.55 1.52 14.50
N LYS A 52 10.10 0.38 14.07
CA LYS A 52 10.71 -0.65 14.94
C LYS A 52 9.78 -1.24 16.00
N LYS A 53 8.48 -1.17 15.80
CA LYS A 53 7.47 -1.77 16.67
C LYS A 53 6.24 -2.15 15.88
N ILE A 54 5.49 -3.12 16.38
CA ILE A 54 4.14 -3.41 15.89
C ILE A 54 3.22 -2.28 16.40
N PHE A 55 2.29 -1.83 15.56
CA PHE A 55 1.37 -0.75 15.86
C PHE A 55 -0.02 -1.02 15.31
N THR A 56 -1.00 -0.22 15.72
CA THR A 56 -2.38 -0.21 15.23
C THR A 56 -2.67 1.09 14.49
N TRP A 57 -3.79 1.17 13.78
CA TRP A 57 -4.18 2.38 13.06
C TRP A 57 -4.34 3.62 13.96
N ASP A 58 -4.68 3.46 15.23
CA ASP A 58 -4.80 4.57 16.17
C ASP A 58 -3.45 5.22 16.55
N GLN A 59 -2.36 4.62 16.17
CA GLN A 59 -1.00 5.09 16.45
C GLN A 59 -0.33 5.77 15.24
N ILE A 60 -1.00 5.85 14.10
CA ILE A 60 -0.46 6.53 12.92
C ILE A 60 -0.54 8.04 13.04
N GLY A 61 0.37 8.76 12.40
CA GLY A 61 0.33 10.20 12.21
C GLY A 61 -0.44 10.61 10.96
N HIS A 62 -0.32 11.87 10.59
CA HIS A 62 -0.86 12.37 9.34
C HIS A 62 0.05 12.02 8.16
N PHE A 63 -0.55 11.50 7.10
CA PHE A 63 0.14 11.32 5.84
C PHE A 63 0.14 12.64 5.06
N ARG A 64 1.23 12.93 4.38
CA ARG A 64 1.31 14.03 3.42
C ARG A 64 0.55 13.64 2.16
N LEU A 65 0.11 14.62 1.38
CA LEU A 65 -0.63 14.38 0.11
C LEU A 65 0.13 13.52 -0.91
N ASP A 66 1.46 13.50 -0.81
CA ASP A 66 2.35 12.73 -1.67
C ASP A 66 2.72 11.33 -1.09
N GLN A 67 2.18 10.96 0.07
CA GLN A 67 2.56 9.75 0.82
C GLN A 67 1.44 8.69 0.87
N ASN A 68 0.78 8.44 -0.25
CA ASN A 68 -0.22 7.37 -0.29
C ASN A 68 0.41 5.98 -0.14
N LEU A 69 -0.25 5.11 0.61
CA LEU A 69 0.08 3.69 0.71
C LEU A 69 -0.28 3.00 -0.62
N LEU A 70 0.69 2.84 -1.49
CA LEU A 70 0.52 2.16 -2.76
C LEU A 70 0.88 0.68 -2.66
N MET A 71 0.40 -0.14 -3.59
CA MET A 71 0.68 -1.58 -3.61
C MET A 71 2.17 -1.92 -3.49
N HIS A 72 3.05 -1.02 -3.96
CA HIS A 72 4.49 -1.21 -3.94
C HIS A 72 5.10 -1.23 -2.53
N SER A 73 4.40 -0.66 -1.56
CA SER A 73 4.82 -0.56 -0.16
C SER A 73 4.14 -1.58 0.76
N LEU A 74 3.17 -2.35 0.27
CA LEU A 74 2.29 -3.18 1.09
C LEU A 74 2.54 -4.67 0.90
N CYS A 75 2.74 -5.37 1.99
CA CYS A 75 2.78 -6.83 2.03
C CYS A 75 1.82 -7.33 3.10
N TYR A 76 0.66 -7.78 2.65
CA TYR A 76 -0.39 -8.30 3.54
C TYR A 76 -0.14 -9.76 3.90
N ARG A 77 -0.54 -10.14 5.09
CA ARG A 77 -0.69 -11.55 5.44
C ARG A 77 -1.79 -12.17 4.59
N THR A 78 -1.53 -13.37 4.08
CA THR A 78 -2.39 -14.02 3.08
C THR A 78 -3.83 -14.22 3.54
N ASP A 79 -4.06 -14.53 4.81
CA ASP A 79 -5.41 -14.71 5.35
C ASP A 79 -6.20 -13.41 5.43
N VAL A 80 -5.55 -12.26 5.67
CA VAL A 80 -6.17 -10.93 5.57
C VAL A 80 -6.66 -10.66 4.15
N LEU A 81 -5.81 -10.93 3.14
CA LEU A 81 -6.21 -10.76 1.73
C LEU A 81 -7.37 -11.68 1.36
N ARG A 82 -7.32 -12.95 1.76
CA ARG A 82 -8.41 -13.91 1.50
C ARG A 82 -9.71 -13.48 2.17
N ALA A 83 -9.64 -13.03 3.43
CA ALA A 83 -10.82 -12.52 4.16
C ALA A 83 -11.35 -11.20 3.58
N SER A 84 -10.54 -10.43 2.87
CA SER A 84 -10.96 -9.17 2.23
C SER A 84 -11.79 -9.39 0.96
N ASN A 85 -11.78 -10.61 0.39
CA ASN A 85 -12.56 -10.98 -0.78
C ASN A 85 -12.50 -9.91 -1.90
N LEU A 86 -11.28 -9.54 -2.30
CA LEU A 86 -11.02 -8.40 -3.19
C LEU A 86 -11.76 -8.52 -4.53
N PRO A 87 -12.61 -7.54 -4.86
CA PRO A 87 -13.33 -7.52 -6.14
C PRO A 87 -12.40 -7.01 -7.26
N MET A 88 -11.51 -7.86 -7.75
CA MET A 88 -10.52 -7.53 -8.78
C MET A 88 -11.10 -7.77 -10.18
N PRO A 89 -11.61 -6.74 -10.88
CA PRO A 89 -12.16 -6.93 -12.23
C PRO A 89 -11.05 -7.27 -13.23
N PRO A 90 -11.26 -8.27 -14.10
CA PRO A 90 -10.28 -8.63 -15.12
C PRO A 90 -10.13 -7.50 -16.15
N HIS A 91 -8.95 -7.44 -16.79
CA HIS A 91 -8.65 -6.49 -17.86
C HIS A 91 -8.93 -5.02 -17.51
N THR A 92 -8.76 -4.65 -16.24
CA THR A 92 -9.02 -3.31 -15.73
C THR A 92 -7.73 -2.71 -15.16
N PHE A 93 -7.40 -1.49 -15.57
CA PHE A 93 -6.30 -0.72 -14.99
C PHE A 93 -6.70 -0.19 -13.62
N TYR A 94 -5.71 0.20 -12.81
CA TYR A 94 -5.87 0.80 -11.49
C TYR A 94 -6.42 -0.13 -10.40
N VAL A 95 -6.51 -1.45 -10.66
CA VAL A 95 -6.93 -2.44 -9.66
C VAL A 95 -5.96 -2.56 -8.47
N ASP A 96 -4.73 -2.10 -8.63
CA ASP A 96 -3.75 -1.91 -7.57
C ASP A 96 -4.26 -0.99 -6.44
N ASN A 97 -5.14 -0.03 -6.74
CA ASN A 97 -5.82 0.78 -5.72
C ASN A 97 -6.80 -0.05 -4.88
N ILE A 98 -7.51 -1.01 -5.47
CA ILE A 98 -8.37 -1.95 -4.73
C ILE A 98 -7.52 -2.77 -3.76
N TYR A 99 -6.38 -3.30 -4.24
CA TYR A 99 -5.44 -4.05 -3.41
C TYR A 99 -4.89 -3.20 -2.25
N ALA A 100 -4.58 -1.94 -2.51
CA ALA A 100 -4.03 -1.04 -1.50
C ALA A 100 -5.07 -0.58 -0.46
N TYR A 101 -6.34 -0.44 -0.84
CA TYR A 101 -7.37 0.22 -0.03
C TYR A 101 -8.29 -0.75 0.70
N VAL A 102 -8.83 -1.75 0.00
CA VAL A 102 -9.91 -2.60 0.55
C VAL A 102 -9.50 -3.47 1.75
N PRO A 103 -8.27 -3.99 1.87
CA PRO A 103 -7.87 -4.78 3.02
C PRO A 103 -7.56 -3.96 4.29
N LEU A 104 -7.36 -2.64 4.20
CA LEU A 104 -6.87 -1.83 5.33
C LEU A 104 -7.73 -1.95 6.60
N PRO A 105 -9.08 -1.92 6.54
CA PRO A 105 -9.91 -2.06 7.74
C PRO A 105 -9.77 -3.42 8.45
N ARG A 106 -9.30 -4.44 7.75
CA ARG A 106 -9.09 -5.80 8.31
C ARG A 106 -7.73 -5.97 8.96
N CYS A 107 -6.79 -5.05 8.72
CA CYS A 107 -5.47 -5.08 9.33
C CYS A 107 -5.56 -4.49 10.75
N LYS A 108 -5.32 -5.32 11.77
CA LYS A 108 -5.30 -4.88 13.17
C LYS A 108 -3.89 -4.55 13.66
N THR A 109 -2.90 -5.26 13.13
CA THR A 109 -1.50 -5.11 13.51
C THR A 109 -0.64 -4.85 12.29
N MET A 110 0.15 -3.76 12.34
CA MET A 110 1.03 -3.35 11.28
C MET A 110 2.46 -3.24 11.76
N TYR A 111 3.40 -3.34 10.84
CA TYR A 111 4.80 -3.05 11.07
C TYR A 111 5.37 -2.26 9.90
N TYR A 112 6.06 -1.17 10.19
CA TYR A 112 6.76 -0.37 9.18
C TYR A 112 8.26 -0.54 9.30
N ALA A 113 8.88 -1.01 8.22
CA ALA A 113 10.32 -1.04 8.03
C ALA A 113 10.74 0.10 7.09
N ASP A 114 11.64 0.96 7.57
CA ASP A 114 12.21 2.06 6.78
C ASP A 114 13.30 1.50 5.84
N ILE A 115 12.88 0.70 4.86
CA ILE A 115 13.72 0.04 3.86
C ILE A 115 13.14 0.24 2.45
N ASP A 116 13.98 0.51 1.47
CA ASP A 116 13.63 0.77 0.08
C ASP A 116 13.47 -0.55 -0.70
N LEU A 117 12.34 -1.24 -0.47
CA LEU A 117 12.12 -2.60 -0.94
C LEU A 117 11.82 -2.71 -2.43
N TYR A 118 10.90 -1.87 -2.91
CA TYR A 118 10.41 -1.94 -4.28
C TYR A 118 10.96 -0.78 -5.11
N ARG A 119 11.57 -1.11 -6.27
CA ARG A 119 12.05 -0.14 -7.25
C ARG A 119 11.09 -0.10 -8.43
N TYR A 120 10.33 0.98 -8.55
CA TYR A 120 9.34 1.18 -9.59
C TYR A 120 9.92 2.00 -10.74
N PHE A 121 10.15 1.35 -11.88
CA PHE A 121 10.68 1.99 -13.06
C PHE A 121 9.61 2.81 -13.77
N ILE A 122 9.81 4.13 -13.86
CA ILE A 122 8.94 5.08 -14.54
C ILE A 122 9.58 5.50 -15.88
N GLY A 123 8.74 5.75 -16.88
CA GLY A 123 9.14 6.28 -18.17
C GLY A 123 9.11 5.27 -19.32
N ARG A 124 8.65 4.03 -19.11
CA ARG A 124 8.45 3.07 -20.21
C ARG A 124 7.22 3.44 -21.03
N GLU A 125 7.29 3.25 -22.36
CA GLU A 125 6.13 3.40 -23.24
C GLU A 125 4.97 2.48 -22.80
N GLY A 126 3.75 3.01 -22.86
CA GLY A 126 2.53 2.26 -22.51
C GLY A 126 2.23 2.12 -21.01
N GLN A 127 2.99 2.77 -20.14
CA GLN A 127 2.66 2.80 -18.70
C GLN A 127 1.33 3.52 -18.46
N SER A 128 0.58 3.05 -17.44
CA SER A 128 -0.72 3.61 -17.03
C SER A 128 -0.66 5.05 -16.55
N VAL A 129 0.50 5.53 -16.15
CA VAL A 129 0.78 6.91 -15.69
C VAL A 129 0.96 7.93 -16.82
N ASN A 130 0.90 7.51 -18.09
CA ASN A 130 0.92 8.41 -19.23
C ASN A 130 -0.44 9.13 -19.36
N GLU A 131 -0.44 10.46 -19.45
CA GLU A 131 -1.65 11.30 -19.46
C GLU A 131 -2.65 10.89 -20.56
N ALA A 132 -2.19 10.67 -21.79
CA ALA A 132 -3.06 10.24 -22.89
C ALA A 132 -3.69 8.85 -22.62
N THR A 133 -2.98 7.98 -21.91
CA THR A 133 -3.46 6.67 -21.48
C THR A 133 -4.48 6.81 -20.35
N MET A 134 -4.25 7.72 -19.40
CA MET A 134 -5.17 8.00 -18.29
C MET A 134 -6.50 8.54 -18.80
N VAL A 135 -6.48 9.49 -19.71
CA VAL A 135 -7.70 10.04 -20.33
C VAL A 135 -8.52 8.96 -21.06
N LYS A 136 -7.86 8.07 -21.81
CA LYS A 136 -8.53 6.97 -22.52
C LYS A 136 -9.16 5.92 -21.60
N ARG A 137 -8.76 5.86 -20.32
CA ARG A 137 -9.17 4.84 -19.34
C ARG A 137 -9.86 5.43 -18.13
N LEU A 138 -10.41 6.62 -18.27
CA LEU A 138 -11.11 7.33 -17.21
C LEU A 138 -12.30 6.53 -16.67
N ASP A 139 -13.02 5.82 -17.55
CA ASP A 139 -14.09 4.88 -17.20
C ASP A 139 -13.64 3.78 -16.23
N GLN A 140 -12.43 3.25 -16.44
CA GLN A 140 -11.85 2.24 -15.56
C GLN A 140 -11.46 2.83 -14.21
N GLN A 141 -10.93 4.05 -14.18
CA GLN A 141 -10.65 4.76 -12.94
C GLN A 141 -11.93 4.97 -12.13
N PHE A 142 -13.01 5.43 -12.75
CA PHE A 142 -14.31 5.57 -12.09
C PHE A 142 -14.87 4.24 -11.60
N ARG A 143 -14.73 3.17 -12.39
CA ARG A 143 -15.15 1.83 -11.98
C ARG A 143 -14.41 1.37 -10.73
N VAL A 144 -13.09 1.52 -10.69
CA VAL A 144 -12.25 1.12 -9.55
C VAL A 144 -12.59 1.96 -8.32
N THR A 145 -12.72 3.28 -8.47
CA THR A 145 -13.10 4.18 -7.37
C THR A 145 -14.47 3.78 -6.79
N ARG A 146 -15.46 3.48 -7.65
CA ARG A 146 -16.78 3.01 -7.20
C ARG A 146 -16.67 1.71 -6.39
N ILE A 147 -15.90 0.72 -6.87
CA ILE A 147 -15.66 -0.53 -6.16
C ILE A 147 -15.05 -0.26 -4.77
N MET A 148 -14.07 0.63 -4.67
CA MET A 148 -13.48 1.01 -3.38
C MET A 148 -14.51 1.63 -2.42
N MET A 149 -15.34 2.55 -2.92
CA MET A 149 -16.38 3.21 -2.12
C MET A 149 -17.50 2.27 -1.67
N GLU A 150 -17.84 1.27 -2.49
CA GLU A 150 -18.91 0.30 -2.20
C GLU A 150 -18.42 -0.89 -1.35
N SER A 151 -17.11 -1.05 -1.14
CA SER A 151 -16.53 -2.21 -0.45
C SER A 151 -16.88 -2.28 1.04
N PHE A 152 -17.20 -1.16 1.68
CA PHE A 152 -17.60 -1.07 3.10
C PHE A 152 -18.14 0.32 3.44
N HIS A 153 -18.87 0.41 4.56
CA HIS A 153 -19.30 1.68 5.13
C HIS A 153 -18.21 2.30 5.99
N LEU A 154 -17.59 3.37 5.51
CA LEU A 154 -16.43 3.97 6.15
C LEU A 154 -16.64 4.32 7.64
N TYR A 155 -17.82 4.80 8.00
CA TYR A 155 -18.16 5.15 9.39
C TYR A 155 -18.73 3.98 10.21
N GLY A 156 -19.25 2.94 9.57
CA GLY A 156 -19.79 1.76 10.23
C GLY A 156 -18.76 0.64 10.42
N ASP A 157 -17.93 0.40 9.40
CA ASP A 157 -17.05 -0.78 9.34
C ASP A 157 -15.59 -0.47 9.70
N VAL A 158 -15.18 0.82 9.71
CA VAL A 158 -13.81 1.24 10.03
C VAL A 158 -13.77 1.86 11.44
N GLU A 159 -13.30 1.09 12.43
CA GLU A 159 -13.29 1.50 13.84
C GLU A 159 -12.34 2.68 14.12
N SER A 160 -11.12 2.65 13.56
CA SER A 160 -10.11 3.68 13.80
C SER A 160 -10.44 5.00 13.08
N SER A 161 -10.57 6.07 13.85
CA SER A 161 -10.78 7.42 13.31
C SER A 161 -9.59 7.91 12.46
N ARG A 162 -8.38 7.49 12.82
CA ARG A 162 -7.17 7.84 12.06
C ARG A 162 -7.13 7.12 10.72
N LEU A 163 -7.51 5.83 10.69
CA LEU A 163 -7.65 5.10 9.44
C LEU A 163 -8.74 5.73 8.56
N ARG A 164 -9.92 6.06 9.13
CA ARG A 164 -10.96 6.76 8.37
C ARG A 164 -10.45 8.07 7.77
N SER A 165 -9.74 8.88 8.54
CA SER A 165 -9.17 10.13 8.05
C SER A 165 -8.17 9.89 6.90
N TYR A 166 -7.34 8.88 6.99
CA TYR A 166 -6.43 8.48 5.91
C TYR A 166 -7.19 8.02 4.66
N MET A 167 -8.25 7.24 4.81
CA MET A 167 -9.01 6.66 3.70
C MET A 167 -9.94 7.67 3.00
N MET A 168 -10.18 8.83 3.60
CA MET A 168 -10.96 9.95 3.03
C MET A 168 -10.10 10.97 2.26
N GLY A 169 -8.80 11.03 2.50
CA GLY A 169 -7.85 11.94 1.83
C GLY A 169 -7.25 11.37 0.60
#